data_c0daf03fe6dfc7f56815b084f9f568a7
#
_entry.id   c0daf03fe6dfc7f56815b084f9f568a7
#
_cell.length_a   1.000
_cell.length_b   1.000
_cell.length_c   1.000
_cell.angle_alpha   90.00
_cell.angle_beta   90.00
_cell.angle_gamma   90.00
#
_symmetry.space_group_name_H-M   'P 1'
#
loop_
_entity.id
_entity.type
_entity.pdbx_description
1 polymer ?
#
loop_
_entity_poly.entity_id
_entity_poly.type
_entity_poly.pdbx_seq_one_letter_code
_entity_poly.pdbx_strand_id
1 'polypeptide(L)'
;MKKFLIVLVCAVVALGASAQGKLTVNAGFLFPSTLNATVGYEHSLSYGKAVEVFGEMGDHWKSGEGQFWKGYYWDGGVLYKHRLVRYKNGMLRFRFGPEFGAVERKFFLGIEGGFEYNYVFQNGWEFSLIQKNNVNFIHGDTFRNGLLIGLKIPF
;
A
#
# COMPACT_ATOMS: atom_id res chain seq x y z
N MET A 1 14.39 7.83 -19.28
CA MET A 1 13.50 6.89 -18.57
C MET A 1 14.22 5.64 -18.07
N LYS A 2 14.99 4.88 -18.88
CA LYS A 2 15.70 3.65 -18.42
C LYS A 2 16.68 3.88 -17.26
N LYS A 3 17.41 5.02 -17.25
CA LYS A 3 18.36 5.36 -16.16
C LYS A 3 17.66 5.65 -14.84
N PHE A 4 16.48 6.26 -14.87
CA PHE A 4 15.67 6.54 -13.67
C PHE A 4 15.12 5.25 -13.04
N LEU A 5 14.69 4.30 -13.89
CA LEU A 5 14.22 2.99 -13.42
C LEU A 5 15.36 2.20 -12.73
N ILE A 6 16.57 2.25 -13.28
CA ILE A 6 17.75 1.58 -12.70
C ILE A 6 18.10 2.20 -11.34
N VAL A 7 18.09 3.54 -11.22
CA VAL A 7 18.35 4.23 -9.95
C VAL A 7 17.29 3.88 -8.91
N LEU A 8 16.02 3.81 -9.31
CA LEU A 8 14.92 3.42 -8.43
C LEU A 8 15.09 1.97 -7.94
N VAL A 9 15.41 1.03 -8.85
CA VAL A 9 15.66 -0.37 -8.50
C VAL A 9 16.89 -0.49 -7.59
N CYS A 10 17.98 0.22 -7.87
CA CYS A 10 19.17 0.22 -7.01
C CYS A 10 18.88 0.82 -5.63
N ALA A 11 18.06 1.87 -5.54
CA ALA A 11 17.64 2.45 -4.27
C ALA A 11 16.81 1.47 -3.44
N VAL A 12 15.87 0.76 -4.06
CA VAL A 12 15.05 -0.28 -3.41
C VAL A 12 15.93 -1.45 -2.91
N VAL A 13 16.90 -1.89 -3.72
CA VAL A 13 17.85 -2.95 -3.34
C VAL A 13 18.78 -2.49 -2.23
N ALA A 14 19.25 -1.25 -2.25
CA ALA A 14 20.12 -0.70 -1.20
C ALA A 14 19.37 -0.54 0.14
N LEU A 15 18.09 -0.22 0.13
CA LEU A 15 17.24 -0.18 1.33
C LEU A 15 16.98 -1.59 1.89
N GLY A 16 16.98 -2.62 1.04
CA GLY A 16 16.83 -4.03 1.44
C GLY A 16 18.03 -4.63 2.17
N ALA A 17 19.18 -3.95 2.19
CA ALA A 17 20.39 -4.45 2.86
C ALA A 17 20.35 -4.34 4.40
N SER A 18 19.30 -3.78 5.01
CA SER A 18 19.12 -3.83 6.46
C SER A 18 18.22 -5.02 6.81
N ALA A 19 18.67 -5.86 7.77
CA ALA A 19 17.99 -7.09 8.23
C ALA A 19 16.57 -6.89 8.85
N GLN A 20 15.89 -5.77 8.56
CA GLN A 20 14.59 -5.40 9.09
C GLN A 20 13.59 -4.95 7.99
N GLY A 21 13.94 -5.20 6.74
CA GLY A 21 13.11 -4.86 5.59
C GLY A 21 12.14 -5.97 5.19
N LYS A 22 10.98 -5.59 4.64
CA LYS A 22 9.99 -6.51 4.06
C LYS A 22 9.45 -5.95 2.76
N LEU A 23 9.41 -6.79 1.74
CA LEU A 23 8.62 -6.49 0.54
C LEU A 23 7.15 -6.76 0.85
N THR A 24 6.28 -5.80 0.53
CA THR A 24 4.83 -5.94 0.69
C THR A 24 4.18 -6.01 -0.69
N VAL A 25 3.28 -6.97 -0.87
CA VAL A 25 2.46 -7.09 -2.08
C VAL A 25 1.03 -7.30 -1.65
N ASN A 26 0.14 -6.39 -2.00
CA ASN A 26 -1.26 -6.45 -1.61
C ASN A 26 -2.16 -6.26 -2.84
N ALA A 27 -3.33 -6.86 -2.79
CA ALA A 27 -4.38 -6.64 -3.77
C ALA A 27 -5.74 -6.67 -3.10
N GLY A 28 -6.70 -5.96 -3.65
CA GLY A 28 -8.03 -5.91 -3.07
C GLY A 28 -8.99 -5.03 -3.83
N PHE A 29 -10.03 -4.65 -3.12
CA PHE A 29 -11.12 -3.88 -3.67
C PHE A 29 -11.39 -2.63 -2.83
N LEU A 30 -11.49 -1.49 -3.52
CA LEU A 30 -11.89 -0.22 -2.92
C LEU A 30 -13.27 0.19 -3.45
N PHE A 31 -14.14 0.61 -2.56
CA PHE A 31 -15.44 1.17 -2.92
C PHE A 31 -15.29 2.59 -3.49
N PRO A 32 -16.13 2.96 -4.48
CA PRO A 32 -17.31 2.22 -4.95
C PRO A 32 -17.04 1.11 -5.97
N SER A 33 -15.95 1.05 -6.66
CA SER A 33 -15.73 0.02 -7.70
C SER A 33 -14.32 0.06 -8.28
N THR A 34 -13.31 -0.13 -7.42
CA THR A 34 -11.92 -0.07 -7.83
C THR A 34 -11.19 -1.35 -7.42
N LEU A 35 -10.62 -2.05 -8.40
CA LEU A 35 -9.58 -3.04 -8.14
C LEU A 35 -8.28 -2.32 -7.86
N ASN A 36 -7.54 -2.79 -6.87
CA ASN A 36 -6.33 -2.15 -6.38
C ASN A 36 -5.22 -3.17 -6.19
N ALA A 37 -4.02 -2.81 -6.57
CA ALA A 37 -2.80 -3.57 -6.32
C ALA A 37 -1.71 -2.63 -5.80
N THR A 38 -1.06 -3.03 -4.72
CA THR A 38 -0.02 -2.24 -4.04
C THR A 38 1.25 -3.07 -3.91
N VAL A 39 2.38 -2.43 -4.20
CA VAL A 39 3.71 -2.98 -3.90
C VAL A 39 4.45 -1.97 -3.05
N GLY A 40 5.08 -2.42 -1.97
CA GLY A 40 5.78 -1.53 -1.06
C GLY A 40 7.00 -2.17 -0.42
N TYR A 41 7.79 -1.33 0.21
CA TYR A 41 8.89 -1.70 1.09
C TYR A 41 8.61 -1.19 2.50
N GLU A 42 8.48 -2.12 3.44
CA GLU A 42 8.30 -1.82 4.86
C GLU A 42 9.62 -1.95 5.60
N HIS A 43 10.04 -0.89 6.27
CA HIS A 43 11.16 -0.90 7.19
C HIS A 43 10.65 -0.93 8.64
N SER A 44 11.05 -1.96 9.39
CA SER A 44 10.66 -2.11 10.78
C SER A 44 11.50 -1.20 11.68
N LEU A 45 10.82 -0.40 12.49
CA LEU A 45 11.41 0.43 13.53
C LEU A 45 11.27 -0.23 14.89
N SER A 46 11.85 0.39 15.93
CA SER A 46 11.74 -0.07 17.31
C SER A 46 10.28 -0.10 17.79
N TYR A 47 9.98 -0.95 18.75
CA TYR A 47 8.71 -1.05 19.48
C TYR A 47 7.46 -1.36 18.60
N GLY A 48 7.65 -2.08 17.50
CA GLY A 48 6.56 -2.48 16.61
C GLY A 48 6.01 -1.38 15.73
N LYS A 49 6.76 -0.30 15.58
CA LYS A 49 6.55 0.73 14.59
C LYS A 49 7.17 0.30 13.26
N ALA A 50 6.67 0.82 12.16
CA ALA A 50 7.27 0.64 10.84
C ALA A 50 6.98 1.84 9.95
N VAL A 51 7.79 2.00 8.92
CA VAL A 51 7.55 2.93 7.83
C VAL A 51 7.51 2.12 6.55
N GLU A 52 6.50 2.36 5.73
CA GLU A 52 6.37 1.73 4.40
C GLU A 52 6.39 2.81 3.33
N VAL A 53 7.18 2.59 2.30
CA VAL A 53 7.09 3.32 1.04
C VAL A 53 6.39 2.41 0.05
N PHE A 54 5.35 2.89 -0.60
CA PHE A 54 4.54 2.08 -1.50
C PHE A 54 4.25 2.77 -2.82
N GLY A 55 3.98 1.96 -3.82
CA GLY A 55 3.36 2.35 -5.08
C GLY A 55 2.11 1.51 -5.31
N GLU A 56 1.10 2.13 -5.86
CA GLU A 56 -0.20 1.55 -6.03
C GLU A 56 -0.72 1.80 -7.44
N MET A 57 -1.47 0.85 -7.95
CA MET A 57 -2.21 0.96 -9.20
C MET A 57 -3.63 0.44 -8.98
N GLY A 58 -4.60 1.13 -9.55
CA GLY A 58 -5.98 0.70 -9.50
C GLY A 58 -6.72 1.03 -10.79
N ASP A 59 -7.80 0.28 -11.01
CA ASP A 59 -8.69 0.47 -12.13
C ASP A 59 -10.12 0.61 -11.64
N HIS A 60 -10.79 1.68 -12.09
CA HIS A 60 -12.19 1.94 -11.80
C HIS A 60 -13.08 1.14 -12.74
N TRP A 61 -13.83 0.22 -12.18
CA TRP A 61 -14.85 -0.50 -12.91
C TRP A 61 -16.16 0.31 -12.94
N LYS A 62 -16.43 0.97 -14.04
CA LYS A 62 -17.75 1.56 -14.28
C LYS A 62 -18.72 0.47 -14.75
N SER A 63 -19.65 0.12 -13.86
CA SER A 63 -20.77 -0.77 -14.20
C SER A 63 -21.58 -0.18 -15.38
N GLY A 64 -21.66 -0.91 -16.48
CA GLY A 64 -22.52 -0.58 -17.63
C GLY A 64 -21.83 -0.46 -19.00
N GLU A 65 -20.53 -0.25 -19.05
CA GLU A 65 -19.84 -0.08 -20.34
C GLU A 65 -18.92 -1.24 -20.75
N GLY A 66 -18.75 -2.26 -19.91
CA GLY A 66 -17.96 -3.45 -20.23
C GLY A 66 -16.48 -3.20 -20.57
N GLN A 67 -15.97 -2.01 -20.30
CA GLN A 67 -14.62 -1.62 -20.65
C GLN A 67 -13.75 -1.51 -19.40
N PHE A 68 -12.91 -2.54 -19.21
CA PHE A 68 -11.73 -2.47 -18.34
C PHE A 68 -10.77 -1.42 -18.89
N TRP A 69 -10.01 -0.74 -18.04
CA TRP A 69 -8.92 0.20 -18.37
C TRP A 69 -9.31 1.63 -18.73
N LYS A 70 -10.54 2.07 -18.51
CA LYS A 70 -10.93 3.48 -18.75
C LYS A 70 -10.71 4.42 -17.56
N GLY A 71 -10.45 3.90 -16.39
CA GLY A 71 -10.34 4.71 -15.16
C GLY A 71 -9.15 4.33 -14.30
N TYR A 72 -7.98 4.09 -14.92
CA TYR A 72 -6.80 3.73 -14.15
C TYR A 72 -6.26 4.94 -13.35
N TYR A 73 -5.79 4.68 -12.17
CA TYR A 73 -4.97 5.59 -11.40
C TYR A 73 -3.68 4.90 -10.98
N TRP A 74 -2.71 5.71 -10.68
CA TRP A 74 -1.50 5.28 -10.00
C TRP A 74 -1.16 6.29 -8.91
N ASP A 75 -0.67 5.81 -7.82
CA ASP A 75 -0.20 6.63 -6.71
C ASP A 75 0.98 5.99 -6.00
N GLY A 76 1.50 6.73 -5.05
CA GLY A 76 2.51 6.27 -4.15
C GLY A 76 2.55 7.17 -2.93
N GLY A 77 3.15 6.65 -1.87
CA GLY A 77 3.17 7.37 -0.62
C GLY A 77 4.10 6.76 0.41
N VAL A 78 4.03 7.35 1.58
CA VAL A 78 4.76 6.88 2.75
C VAL A 78 3.79 6.69 3.90
N LEU A 79 3.78 5.50 4.48
CA LEU A 79 2.90 5.15 5.59
C LEU A 79 3.72 4.93 6.86
N TYR A 80 3.30 5.58 7.91
CA TYR A 80 3.71 5.24 9.26
C TYR A 80 2.75 4.21 9.84
N LYS A 81 3.29 3.16 10.44
CA LYS A 81 2.54 2.08 11.07
C LYS A 81 2.86 1.98 12.54
N HIS A 82 1.82 1.90 13.36
CA HIS A 82 1.94 1.75 14.80
C HIS A 82 1.21 0.51 15.28
N ARG A 83 1.92 -0.35 16.03
CA ARG A 83 1.33 -1.56 16.60
C ARG A 83 0.36 -1.19 17.73
N LEU A 84 -0.89 -1.63 17.59
CA LEU A 84 -1.92 -1.49 18.61
C LEU A 84 -1.92 -2.70 19.55
N VAL A 85 -1.99 -3.89 18.98
CA VAL A 85 -2.09 -5.15 19.74
C VAL A 85 -1.21 -6.21 19.08
N ARG A 86 -0.62 -7.07 19.90
CA ARG A 86 0.05 -8.29 19.45
C ARG A 86 -0.39 -9.45 20.32
N TYR A 87 -0.84 -10.52 19.68
CA TYR A 87 -1.20 -11.77 20.36
C TYR A 87 -0.65 -12.96 19.57
N LYS A 88 0.22 -13.74 20.19
CA LYS A 88 0.91 -14.86 19.53
C LYS A 88 1.55 -14.41 18.20
N ASN A 89 1.11 -15.02 17.09
CA ASN A 89 1.58 -14.73 15.74
C ASN A 89 0.77 -13.62 15.05
N GLY A 90 -0.29 -13.13 15.67
CA GLY A 90 -1.14 -12.07 15.16
C GLY A 90 -0.73 -10.69 15.66
N MET A 91 -0.82 -9.67 14.81
CA MET A 91 -0.52 -8.30 15.14
C MET A 91 -1.48 -7.35 14.43
N LEU A 92 -2.11 -6.47 15.20
CA LEU A 92 -2.93 -5.37 14.67
C LEU A 92 -2.13 -4.08 14.70
N ARG A 93 -2.09 -3.38 13.57
CA ARG A 93 -1.44 -2.07 13.41
C ARG A 93 -2.45 -1.03 12.93
N PHE A 94 -2.29 0.19 13.37
CA PHE A 94 -2.84 1.37 12.71
C PHE A 94 -1.82 1.87 11.69
N ARG A 95 -2.28 2.29 10.51
CA ARG A 95 -1.44 2.82 9.42
C ARG A 95 -2.00 4.16 8.94
N PHE A 96 -1.13 5.11 8.66
CA PHE A 96 -1.54 6.38 8.08
C PHE A 96 -0.36 7.08 7.40
N GLY A 97 -0.64 7.92 6.41
CA GLY A 97 0.36 8.75 5.78
C GLY A 97 -0.13 9.44 4.52
N PRO A 98 0.69 10.33 3.96
CA PRO A 98 0.39 11.03 2.73
C PRO A 98 0.52 10.10 1.51
N GLU A 99 -0.34 10.33 0.54
CA GLU A 99 -0.29 9.74 -0.78
C GLU A 99 -0.40 10.81 -1.87
N PHE A 100 0.21 10.55 -3.01
CA PHE A 100 0.14 11.42 -4.18
C PHE A 100 0.20 10.58 -5.45
N GLY A 101 -0.50 11.03 -6.47
CA GLY A 101 -0.58 10.27 -7.70
C GLY A 101 -1.32 10.99 -8.80
N ALA A 102 -1.83 10.24 -9.76
CA ALA A 102 -2.64 10.76 -10.82
C ALA A 102 -3.81 9.83 -11.16
N VAL A 103 -4.96 10.44 -11.38
CA VAL A 103 -6.18 9.82 -11.89
C VAL A 103 -6.50 10.47 -13.23
N GLU A 104 -6.59 9.68 -14.30
CA GLU A 104 -6.91 10.20 -15.66
C GLU A 104 -6.06 11.44 -16.04
N ARG A 105 -4.75 11.42 -15.77
CA ARG A 105 -3.80 12.51 -16.02
C ARG A 105 -3.94 13.74 -15.11
N LYS A 106 -4.84 13.72 -14.14
CA LYS A 106 -4.97 14.80 -13.14
C LYS A 106 -4.25 14.40 -11.87
N PHE A 107 -3.37 15.26 -11.41
CA PHE A 107 -2.66 15.04 -10.15
C PHE A 107 -3.64 15.08 -8.97
N PHE A 108 -3.43 14.19 -8.01
CA PHE A 108 -4.12 14.25 -6.73
C PHE A 108 -3.13 14.18 -5.56
N LEU A 109 -3.58 14.71 -4.44
CA LEU A 109 -2.92 14.62 -3.16
C LEU A 109 -3.93 14.14 -2.13
N GLY A 110 -3.56 13.18 -1.31
CA GLY A 110 -4.44 12.60 -0.32
C GLY A 110 -3.73 12.14 0.94
N ILE A 111 -4.52 11.58 1.82
CA ILE A 111 -4.07 10.87 3.01
C ILE A 111 -4.68 9.48 3.00
N GLU A 112 -3.85 8.48 3.21
CA GLU A 112 -4.27 7.11 3.49
C GLU A 112 -4.29 6.87 5.00
N GLY A 113 -5.31 6.16 5.49
CA GLY A 113 -5.39 5.71 6.88
C GLY A 113 -6.17 4.42 7.00
N GLY A 114 -5.89 3.62 8.04
CA GLY A 114 -6.63 2.38 8.25
C GLY A 114 -6.00 1.45 9.24
N PHE A 115 -6.46 0.19 9.19
CA PHE A 115 -5.98 -0.87 10.06
C PHE A 115 -5.38 -2.00 9.22
N GLU A 116 -4.35 -2.61 9.77
CA GLU A 116 -3.64 -3.72 9.15
C GLU A 116 -3.49 -4.84 10.17
N TYR A 117 -4.10 -5.98 9.90
CA TYR A 117 -3.85 -7.21 10.64
C TYR A 117 -2.80 -8.04 9.92
N ASN A 118 -1.76 -8.47 10.64
CA ASN A 118 -0.71 -9.34 10.13
C ASN A 118 -0.67 -10.64 10.91
N TYR A 119 -0.56 -11.76 10.20
CA TYR A 119 -0.28 -13.06 10.77
C TYR A 119 1.10 -13.54 10.33
N VAL A 120 2.01 -13.77 11.27
CA VAL A 120 3.39 -14.15 11.03
C VAL A 120 3.51 -15.66 10.98
N PHE A 121 3.98 -16.20 9.85
CA PHE A 121 4.27 -17.62 9.68
C PHE A 121 5.65 -17.99 10.28
N GLN A 122 5.90 -19.28 10.47
CA GLN A 122 7.18 -19.79 11.02
C GLN A 122 8.40 -19.45 10.16
N ASN A 123 8.20 -19.32 8.85
CA ASN A 123 9.26 -18.94 7.89
C ASN A 123 9.54 -17.41 7.85
N GLY A 124 8.88 -16.63 8.70
CA GLY A 124 9.02 -15.17 8.74
C GLY A 124 8.13 -14.40 7.75
N TRP A 125 7.45 -15.07 6.82
CA TRP A 125 6.46 -14.42 5.96
C TRP A 125 5.28 -13.94 6.80
N GLU A 126 4.60 -12.91 6.32
CA GLU A 126 3.37 -12.41 6.96
C GLU A 126 2.22 -12.37 5.95
N PHE A 127 1.09 -12.92 6.33
CA PHE A 127 -0.18 -12.65 5.66
C PHE A 127 -0.72 -11.33 6.21
N SER A 128 -1.22 -10.45 5.36
CA SER A 128 -1.82 -9.17 5.76
C SER A 128 -3.26 -9.04 5.28
N LEU A 129 -4.10 -8.52 6.16
CA LEU A 129 -5.45 -8.05 5.86
C LEU A 129 -5.50 -6.58 6.20
N ILE A 130 -5.83 -5.73 5.21
CA ILE A 130 -5.75 -4.29 5.33
C ILE A 130 -7.13 -3.69 5.08
N GLN A 131 -7.64 -2.94 6.05
CA GLN A 131 -8.75 -2.04 5.87
C GLN A 131 -8.16 -0.67 5.56
N LYS A 132 -8.44 -0.17 4.35
CA LYS A 132 -7.86 1.04 3.77
C LYS A 132 -8.92 2.11 3.60
N ASN A 133 -8.59 3.35 3.97
CA ASN A 133 -9.38 4.55 3.69
C ASN A 133 -8.46 5.60 3.08
N ASN A 134 -8.90 6.20 1.99
CA ASN A 134 -8.20 7.29 1.33
C ASN A 134 -9.11 8.52 1.30
N VAL A 135 -8.54 9.67 1.62
CA VAL A 135 -9.19 10.98 1.50
C VAL A 135 -8.36 11.84 0.57
N ASN A 136 -8.92 12.17 -0.60
CA ASN A 136 -8.24 13.00 -1.60
C ASN A 136 -8.69 14.45 -1.47
N PHE A 137 -7.74 15.37 -1.45
CA PHE A 137 -8.00 16.81 -1.31
C PHE A 137 -8.09 17.52 -2.66
N ILE A 138 -7.43 17.00 -3.69
CA ILE A 138 -7.31 17.61 -5.01
C ILE A 138 -7.59 16.53 -6.04
N HIS A 139 -8.66 16.66 -6.82
CA HIS A 139 -9.11 15.73 -7.86
C HIS A 139 -9.32 14.26 -7.39
N GLY A 140 -10.06 13.51 -8.19
CA GLY A 140 -10.44 12.13 -7.90
C GLY A 140 -11.62 12.01 -6.91
N ASP A 141 -11.94 10.77 -6.54
CA ASP A 141 -12.96 10.50 -5.53
C ASP A 141 -12.50 11.02 -4.17
N THR A 142 -13.29 11.89 -3.55
CA THR A 142 -12.94 12.50 -2.25
C THR A 142 -12.69 11.46 -1.17
N PHE A 143 -13.41 10.35 -1.21
CA PHE A 143 -13.28 9.27 -0.24
C PHE A 143 -13.38 7.90 -0.91
N ARG A 144 -12.41 7.05 -0.62
CA ARG A 144 -12.39 5.63 -1.01
C ARG A 144 -12.10 4.78 0.21
N ASN A 145 -12.81 3.68 0.36
CA ASN A 145 -12.52 2.70 1.40
C ASN A 145 -12.56 1.28 0.84
N GLY A 146 -11.88 0.35 1.48
CA GLY A 146 -11.91 -1.03 1.06
C GLY A 146 -11.04 -1.96 1.86
N LEU A 147 -10.95 -3.17 1.35
CA LEU A 147 -10.18 -4.26 1.95
C LEU A 147 -9.18 -4.80 0.95
N LEU A 148 -7.94 -4.95 1.42
CA LEU A 148 -6.88 -5.61 0.68
C LEU A 148 -6.35 -6.81 1.48
N ILE A 149 -5.92 -7.81 0.75
CA ILE A 149 -5.16 -8.94 1.27
C ILE A 149 -3.78 -8.94 0.66
N GLY A 150 -2.78 -9.44 1.38
CA GLY A 150 -1.44 -9.45 0.86
C GLY A 150 -0.47 -10.33 1.62
N LEU A 151 0.74 -10.28 1.14
CA LEU A 151 1.88 -10.99 1.70
C LEU A 151 3.04 -10.03 1.93
N LYS A 152 3.77 -10.27 3.01
CA LYS A 152 5.04 -9.61 3.30
C LYS A 152 6.15 -10.63 3.35
N ILE A 153 7.19 -10.36 2.62
CA ILE A 153 8.35 -11.23 2.45
C ILE A 153 9.54 -10.55 3.11
N PRO A 154 10.12 -11.10 4.18
CA PRO A 154 11.31 -10.54 4.81
C PRO A 154 12.56 -10.77 3.94
N PHE A 155 13.53 -9.86 4.05
CA PHE A 155 14.86 -9.98 3.43
C PHE A 155 15.93 -10.15 4.49
#